data_d8145886a4e6a34ec07f9fc76fa5baba
#
_entry.id   d8145886a4e6a34ec07f9fc76fa5baba
#
_cell.length_a   1.000
_cell.length_b   1.000
_cell.length_c   1.000
_cell.angle_alpha   90.00
_cell.angle_beta   90.00
_cell.angle_gamma   90.00
#
_symmetry.space_group_name_H-M   'P 1'
#
loop_
_entity.id
_entity.type
_entity.pdbx_description
1 polymer ?
#
loop_
_entity_poly.entity_id
_entity_poly.type
_entity_poly.pdbx_seq_one_letter_code
_entity_poly.pdbx_strand_id
1 'polypeptide(L)'
;LREGTFQKYYLQNPEMAEKCLELAKTASEIVMAGPYQLAPNYKSLFTSDDLSDNPEIIMYREYSDKTVKHYMVNQCYDIEQNGASKSLLESFSRSDGFPVYYNNEYWFAPTATDFFTNRDPRLSYNFRPKYYPVGGSNAPYGYSRSGYSLRKFTDDEWETSNPNLKNRGQNITDAPCLRLGEVLLNYAEICYELEAITGKDLFNQEVLNSTINKLRARVNMPNLEEIGGAPAINGVVYDDPARTKWEPTNDVPSMLWEIRRERRVELCYENGLRSADLKRWKKLDYLCNQHNPDYRYGAYIVLDDFPSAVKDGIVLTGVISPDAQQDASLSEGYILRNTGTARNLPQPKNYVKPVPNSQISLYKSYGYTLSQTKE
;
A
#
# COMPACT_ATOMS: atom_id res chain seq x y z
N LEU A 1 -2.19 4.37 -18.10
CA LEU A 1 -2.58 5.02 -16.84
C LEU A 1 -1.50 6.00 -16.32
N ARG A 2 -0.25 5.57 -16.14
CA ARG A 2 0.81 6.42 -15.60
C ARG A 2 1.03 7.70 -16.43
N GLU A 3 1.15 7.56 -17.74
CA GLU A 3 1.31 8.70 -18.62
C GLU A 3 0.08 9.61 -18.61
N GLY A 4 -1.12 9.05 -18.69
CA GLY A 4 -2.36 9.86 -18.67
C GLY A 4 -2.49 10.69 -17.39
N THR A 5 -2.21 10.10 -16.21
CA THR A 5 -2.21 10.85 -14.95
C THR A 5 -1.08 11.89 -14.88
N PHE A 6 0.09 11.61 -15.47
CA PHE A 6 1.18 12.60 -15.57
C PHE A 6 0.76 13.79 -16.43
N GLN A 7 0.15 13.55 -17.60
CA GLN A 7 -0.38 14.61 -18.45
C GLN A 7 -1.45 15.45 -17.74
N LYS A 8 -2.35 14.80 -16.96
CA LYS A 8 -3.38 15.48 -16.19
C LYS A 8 -2.82 16.34 -15.05
N TYR A 9 -2.02 15.74 -14.18
CA TYR A 9 -1.64 16.35 -12.89
C TYR A 9 -0.38 17.22 -12.95
N TYR A 10 0.52 16.96 -13.90
CA TYR A 10 1.78 17.73 -14.03
C TYR A 10 1.75 18.70 -15.21
N LEU A 11 1.38 18.22 -16.38
CA LEU A 11 1.45 19.01 -17.59
C LEU A 11 0.13 19.77 -17.87
N GLN A 12 -0.94 19.45 -17.14
CA GLN A 12 -2.26 20.06 -17.30
C GLN A 12 -2.74 20.03 -18.77
N ASN A 13 -2.46 18.93 -19.46
CA ASN A 13 -2.80 18.69 -20.85
C ASN A 13 -3.94 17.66 -20.93
N PRO A 14 -5.21 18.10 -20.92
CA PRO A 14 -6.36 17.20 -20.89
C PRO A 14 -6.49 16.34 -22.16
N GLU A 15 -6.14 16.88 -23.32
CA GLU A 15 -6.22 16.16 -24.61
C GLU A 15 -5.27 14.95 -24.63
N MET A 16 -4.01 15.16 -24.22
CA MET A 16 -3.04 14.05 -24.16
C MET A 16 -3.35 13.09 -23.01
N ALA A 17 -3.88 13.61 -21.90
CA ALA A 17 -4.34 12.77 -20.79
C ALA A 17 -5.46 11.84 -21.23
N GLU A 18 -6.51 12.36 -21.91
CA GLU A 18 -7.60 11.57 -22.47
C GLU A 18 -7.07 10.49 -23.40
N LYS A 19 -6.25 10.85 -24.38
CA LYS A 19 -5.67 9.89 -25.34
C LYS A 19 -4.90 8.76 -24.66
N CYS A 20 -4.06 9.07 -23.67
CA CYS A 20 -3.30 8.06 -22.95
C CYS A 20 -4.17 7.16 -22.06
N LEU A 21 -5.22 7.74 -21.46
CA LEU A 21 -6.15 6.99 -20.61
C LEU A 21 -7.08 6.11 -21.45
N GLU A 22 -7.53 6.55 -22.62
CA GLU A 22 -8.31 5.71 -23.54
C GLU A 22 -7.50 4.49 -24.03
N LEU A 23 -6.23 4.67 -24.37
CA LEU A 23 -5.35 3.55 -24.70
C LEU A 23 -5.21 2.57 -23.52
N ALA A 24 -5.06 3.10 -22.31
CA ALA A 24 -4.96 2.28 -21.11
C ALA A 24 -6.28 1.56 -20.79
N LYS A 25 -7.43 2.21 -21.04
CA LYS A 25 -8.77 1.63 -20.91
C LYS A 25 -8.91 0.42 -21.84
N THR A 26 -8.66 0.62 -23.14
CA THR A 26 -8.72 -0.44 -24.15
C THR A 26 -7.81 -1.62 -23.80
N ALA A 27 -6.57 -1.35 -23.37
CA ALA A 27 -5.65 -2.42 -22.95
C ALA A 27 -6.18 -3.20 -21.74
N SER A 28 -6.80 -2.51 -20.77
CA SER A 28 -7.39 -3.18 -19.60
C SER A 28 -8.60 -4.02 -19.99
N GLU A 29 -9.46 -3.54 -20.89
CA GLU A 29 -10.61 -4.27 -21.40
C GLU A 29 -10.20 -5.57 -22.11
N ILE A 30 -9.15 -5.54 -22.92
CA ILE A 30 -8.60 -6.74 -23.57
C ILE A 30 -8.16 -7.77 -22.54
N VAL A 31 -7.47 -7.35 -21.48
CA VAL A 31 -7.02 -8.27 -20.43
C VAL A 31 -8.21 -8.80 -19.63
N MET A 32 -9.18 -7.94 -19.29
CA MET A 32 -10.37 -8.34 -18.52
C MET A 32 -11.29 -9.29 -19.29
N ALA A 33 -11.31 -9.21 -20.63
CA ALA A 33 -12.01 -10.14 -21.51
C ALA A 33 -11.20 -11.43 -21.81
N GLY A 34 -9.94 -11.48 -21.40
CA GLY A 34 -9.03 -12.59 -21.60
C GLY A 34 -9.27 -13.77 -20.63
N PRO A 35 -8.36 -14.75 -20.62
CA PRO A 35 -8.53 -15.97 -19.84
C PRO A 35 -8.30 -15.80 -18.33
N TYR A 36 -7.89 -14.61 -17.89
CA TYR A 36 -7.49 -14.36 -16.51
C TYR A 36 -8.69 -14.30 -15.56
N GLN A 37 -8.54 -14.87 -14.37
CA GLN A 37 -9.53 -14.87 -13.30
C GLN A 37 -8.86 -14.58 -11.96
N LEU A 38 -9.58 -13.97 -11.02
CA LEU A 38 -9.04 -13.77 -9.67
C LEU A 38 -8.77 -15.11 -9.00
N ALA A 39 -7.59 -15.29 -8.45
CA ALA A 39 -7.26 -16.45 -7.65
C ALA A 39 -8.16 -16.50 -6.40
N PRO A 40 -8.80 -17.64 -6.10
CA PRO A 40 -9.70 -17.75 -4.95
C PRO A 40 -8.96 -17.57 -3.62
N ASN A 41 -7.70 -17.93 -3.57
CA ASN A 41 -6.84 -17.76 -2.40
C ASN A 41 -5.84 -16.62 -2.64
N TYR A 42 -6.12 -15.45 -2.01
CA TYR A 42 -5.24 -14.29 -2.13
C TYR A 42 -3.81 -14.57 -1.66
N LYS A 43 -3.63 -15.39 -0.62
CA LYS A 43 -2.31 -15.67 -0.04
C LYS A 43 -1.42 -16.47 -0.98
N SER A 44 -1.99 -17.42 -1.73
CA SER A 44 -1.23 -18.26 -2.66
C SER A 44 -0.52 -17.49 -3.77
N LEU A 45 -0.98 -16.27 -4.09
CA LEU A 45 -0.29 -15.37 -5.02
C LEU A 45 1.13 -15.02 -4.59
N PHE A 46 1.43 -15.09 -3.29
CA PHE A 46 2.68 -14.58 -2.70
C PHE A 46 3.48 -15.64 -1.94
N THR A 47 2.95 -16.86 -1.86
CA THR A 47 3.56 -17.96 -1.11
C THR A 47 3.75 -19.23 -1.93
N SER A 48 3.45 -19.20 -3.22
CA SER A 48 3.69 -20.30 -4.15
C SER A 48 5.12 -20.28 -4.68
N ASP A 49 5.72 -21.43 -4.83
CA ASP A 49 6.99 -21.63 -5.53
C ASP A 49 6.78 -22.01 -7.01
N ASP A 50 5.54 -22.02 -7.47
CA ASP A 50 5.16 -22.14 -8.88
C ASP A 50 3.87 -21.36 -9.16
N LEU A 51 3.96 -20.29 -9.95
CA LEU A 51 2.84 -19.45 -10.37
C LEU A 51 2.41 -19.67 -11.81
N SER A 52 2.96 -20.66 -12.52
CA SER A 52 2.71 -20.90 -13.95
C SER A 52 1.23 -21.15 -14.28
N ASP A 53 0.52 -21.88 -13.41
CA ASP A 53 -0.88 -22.23 -13.57
C ASP A 53 -1.84 -21.33 -12.77
N ASN A 54 -1.32 -20.26 -12.14
CA ASN A 54 -2.18 -19.38 -11.35
C ASN A 54 -3.02 -18.47 -12.26
N PRO A 55 -4.37 -18.56 -12.21
CA PRO A 55 -5.25 -17.87 -13.16
C PRO A 55 -5.23 -16.35 -13.07
N GLU A 56 -4.74 -15.77 -11.96
CA GLU A 56 -4.68 -14.34 -11.80
C GLU A 56 -3.38 -13.73 -12.36
N ILE A 57 -2.34 -14.55 -12.53
CA ILE A 57 -1.00 -14.07 -12.88
C ILE A 57 -0.88 -13.82 -14.39
N ILE A 58 -0.54 -12.60 -14.75
CA ILE A 58 -0.25 -12.19 -16.13
C ILE A 58 1.25 -12.30 -16.41
N MET A 59 2.06 -11.91 -15.44
CA MET A 59 3.52 -11.98 -15.51
C MET A 59 4.09 -12.18 -14.12
N TYR A 60 5.02 -13.11 -14.01
CA TYR A 60 5.77 -13.36 -12.77
C TYR A 60 7.25 -13.58 -13.06
N ARG A 61 8.05 -13.52 -12.02
CA ARG A 61 9.45 -13.93 -12.04
C ARG A 61 9.58 -15.26 -11.33
N GLU A 62 10.07 -16.24 -12.07
CA GLU A 62 10.40 -17.57 -11.55
C GLU A 62 11.67 -17.52 -10.68
N TYR A 63 11.61 -18.23 -9.55
CA TYR A 63 12.73 -18.52 -8.69
C TYR A 63 12.82 -20.04 -8.44
N SER A 64 14.01 -20.58 -8.38
CA SER A 64 14.18 -22.01 -8.14
C SER A 64 15.55 -22.34 -7.52
N ASP A 65 15.67 -23.52 -6.95
CA ASP A 65 16.93 -24.06 -6.44
C ASP A 65 18.03 -24.15 -7.52
N LYS A 66 17.63 -24.28 -8.78
CA LYS A 66 18.53 -24.48 -9.92
C LYS A 66 18.99 -23.19 -10.56
N THR A 67 18.31 -22.08 -10.34
CA THR A 67 18.57 -20.81 -11.02
C THR A 67 18.91 -19.69 -10.04
N VAL A 68 17.91 -18.95 -9.58
CA VAL A 68 18.07 -17.79 -8.71
C VAL A 68 17.15 -17.94 -7.52
N LYS A 69 17.67 -17.65 -6.34
CA LYS A 69 16.91 -17.57 -5.08
C LYS A 69 16.85 -16.12 -4.60
N HIS A 70 15.96 -15.86 -3.65
CA HIS A 70 15.84 -14.55 -3.02
C HIS A 70 15.75 -14.68 -1.49
N TYR A 71 15.57 -13.57 -0.78
CA TYR A 71 15.49 -13.55 0.68
C TYR A 71 14.30 -12.75 1.21
N MET A 72 13.19 -12.70 0.45
CA MET A 72 11.98 -11.97 0.88
C MET A 72 11.39 -12.57 2.16
N VAL A 73 11.30 -13.91 2.24
CA VAL A 73 10.81 -14.60 3.45
C VAL A 73 11.69 -14.29 4.65
N ASN A 74 13.02 -14.35 4.48
CA ASN A 74 13.97 -13.98 5.53
C ASN A 74 13.75 -12.52 6.00
N GLN A 75 13.53 -11.58 5.07
CA GLN A 75 13.26 -10.18 5.44
C GLN A 75 11.97 -10.00 6.25
N CYS A 76 10.99 -10.88 6.06
CA CYS A 76 9.74 -10.85 6.82
C CYS A 76 9.86 -11.48 8.21
N TYR A 77 10.84 -12.39 8.41
CA TYR A 77 11.05 -13.10 9.68
C TYR A 77 12.14 -12.49 10.54
N ASP A 78 13.29 -12.12 9.97
CA ASP A 78 14.50 -11.80 10.71
C ASP A 78 14.94 -10.34 10.62
N ILE A 79 14.43 -9.59 9.64
CA ILE A 79 14.89 -8.22 9.40
C ILE A 79 13.83 -7.24 9.83
N GLU A 80 14.10 -6.57 10.94
CA GLU A 80 13.24 -5.59 11.61
C GLU A 80 12.83 -4.36 10.78
N GLN A 81 13.23 -4.24 9.53
CA GLN A 81 13.04 -3.06 8.70
C GLN A 81 11.70 -3.02 7.97
N ASN A 82 10.95 -4.12 7.92
CA ASN A 82 9.75 -4.26 7.11
C ASN A 82 8.44 -4.00 7.88
N GLY A 83 8.47 -3.12 8.86
CA GLY A 83 7.27 -2.72 9.59
C GLY A 83 6.39 -1.75 8.82
N ALA A 84 5.08 -1.97 8.90
CA ALA A 84 4.09 -1.05 8.38
C ALA A 84 3.89 0.17 9.29
N SER A 85 3.37 1.26 8.73
CA SER A 85 2.90 2.40 9.52
C SER A 85 1.45 2.22 9.95
N LYS A 86 1.06 2.87 11.05
CA LYS A 86 -0.34 3.01 11.50
C LYS A 86 -1.24 3.41 10.34
N SER A 87 -0.85 4.46 9.60
CA SER A 87 -1.56 4.96 8.43
C SER A 87 -1.85 3.89 7.36
N LEU A 88 -0.97 2.90 7.16
CA LEU A 88 -1.23 1.83 6.20
C LEU A 88 -2.26 0.84 6.74
N LEU A 89 -2.11 0.40 7.98
CA LEU A 89 -3.04 -0.58 8.54
C LEU A 89 -4.45 -0.02 8.70
N GLU A 90 -4.57 1.27 8.97
CA GLU A 90 -5.88 1.96 9.05
C GLU A 90 -6.55 2.20 7.69
N SER A 91 -5.83 2.00 6.59
CA SER A 91 -6.44 1.99 5.25
C SER A 91 -7.30 0.74 4.98
N PHE A 92 -7.09 -0.34 5.73
CA PHE A 92 -7.97 -1.51 5.67
C PHE A 92 -9.26 -1.19 6.40
N SER A 93 -10.41 -1.35 5.75
CA SER A 93 -11.72 -1.04 6.32
C SER A 93 -12.07 -1.95 7.50
N ARG A 94 -13.18 -1.63 8.15
CA ARG A 94 -13.92 -2.55 9.01
C ARG A 94 -14.57 -3.65 8.14
N SER A 95 -14.94 -4.77 8.75
CA SER A 95 -15.59 -5.88 8.03
C SER A 95 -16.96 -5.53 7.48
N ASP A 96 -17.60 -4.48 7.99
CA ASP A 96 -18.84 -3.91 7.45
C ASP A 96 -18.62 -2.99 6.23
N GLY A 97 -17.38 -2.80 5.82
CA GLY A 97 -17.00 -2.03 4.64
C GLY A 97 -16.68 -0.56 4.88
N PHE A 98 -17.05 0.00 6.04
CA PHE A 98 -16.78 1.41 6.35
C PHE A 98 -15.33 1.66 6.77
N PRO A 99 -14.81 2.88 6.57
CA PRO A 99 -13.51 3.30 7.10
C PRO A 99 -13.44 3.15 8.63
N VAL A 100 -12.23 2.98 9.15
CA VAL A 100 -12.00 2.73 10.60
C VAL A 100 -12.58 3.83 11.48
N TYR A 101 -12.51 5.09 11.05
CA TYR A 101 -12.97 6.26 11.82
C TYR A 101 -14.36 6.75 11.37
N TYR A 102 -15.12 5.92 10.66
CA TYR A 102 -16.47 6.29 10.26
C TYR A 102 -17.35 6.69 11.47
N ASN A 103 -18.17 7.74 11.31
CA ASN A 103 -19.00 8.38 12.35
C ASN A 103 -18.21 9.03 13.49
N ASN A 104 -16.94 9.42 13.28
CA ASN A 104 -16.08 9.96 14.33
C ASN A 104 -15.91 9.04 15.56
N GLU A 105 -16.28 7.79 15.43
CA GLU A 105 -15.94 6.78 16.42
C GLU A 105 -14.43 6.57 16.38
N TYR A 106 -13.76 7.09 17.41
CA TYR A 106 -12.35 6.77 17.60
C TYR A 106 -12.27 5.30 17.98
N TRP A 107 -11.84 4.50 17.02
CA TRP A 107 -11.60 3.10 17.28
C TRP A 107 -10.22 2.94 17.92
N PHE A 108 -10.22 2.81 19.24
CA PHE A 108 -9.01 2.51 19.99
C PHE A 108 -8.95 1.00 20.25
N ALA A 109 -7.93 0.36 19.72
CA ALA A 109 -7.67 -1.04 19.95
C ALA A 109 -6.39 -1.19 20.76
N PRO A 110 -6.48 -1.38 22.07
CA PRO A 110 -5.33 -1.45 22.96
C PRO A 110 -4.50 -2.72 22.74
N THR A 111 -5.09 -3.75 22.13
CA THR A 111 -4.40 -5.01 21.83
C THR A 111 -4.36 -5.32 20.35
N ALA A 112 -3.41 -6.16 19.95
CA ALA A 112 -3.36 -6.64 18.56
C ALA A 112 -4.63 -7.39 18.18
N THR A 113 -5.21 -8.18 19.09
CA THR A 113 -6.45 -8.92 18.84
C THR A 113 -7.59 -7.98 18.52
N ASP A 114 -7.79 -6.92 19.29
CA ASP A 114 -8.83 -5.93 19.04
C ASP A 114 -8.61 -5.20 17.72
N PHE A 115 -7.36 -4.86 17.44
CA PHE A 115 -6.98 -4.14 16.20
C PHE A 115 -7.30 -4.95 14.93
N PHE A 116 -7.13 -6.26 14.96
CA PHE A 116 -7.33 -7.14 13.81
C PHE A 116 -8.74 -7.75 13.74
N THR A 117 -9.54 -7.62 14.80
CA THR A 117 -10.91 -8.13 14.84
C THR A 117 -11.87 -7.22 14.05
N ASN A 118 -12.85 -7.80 13.37
CA ASN A 118 -13.85 -7.08 12.58
C ASN A 118 -13.25 -6.12 11.52
N ARG A 119 -12.19 -6.56 10.86
CA ARG A 119 -11.49 -5.82 9.81
C ARG A 119 -11.54 -6.57 8.48
N ASP A 120 -11.22 -5.86 7.43
CA ASP A 120 -10.97 -6.42 6.09
C ASP A 120 -10.00 -7.61 6.22
N PRO A 121 -10.36 -8.81 5.76
CA PRO A 121 -9.52 -10.01 5.89
C PRO A 121 -8.12 -9.86 5.29
N ARG A 122 -7.95 -8.98 4.28
CA ARG A 122 -6.64 -8.69 3.69
C ARG A 122 -5.66 -8.09 4.70
N LEU A 123 -6.16 -7.45 5.77
CA LEU A 123 -5.30 -6.98 6.86
C LEU A 123 -4.50 -8.15 7.47
N SER A 124 -5.19 -9.23 7.87
CA SER A 124 -4.55 -10.41 8.46
C SER A 124 -3.78 -11.27 7.45
N TYR A 125 -4.11 -11.18 6.17
CA TYR A 125 -3.31 -11.82 5.12
C TYR A 125 -1.97 -11.10 4.87
N ASN A 126 -1.94 -9.79 5.02
CA ASN A 126 -0.74 -8.99 4.79
C ASN A 126 0.10 -8.77 6.05
N PHE A 127 -0.52 -8.77 7.24
CA PHE A 127 0.16 -8.49 8.52
C PHE A 127 -0.19 -9.54 9.56
N ARG A 128 0.75 -9.81 10.47
CA ARG A 128 0.53 -10.76 11.57
C ARG A 128 -0.42 -10.13 12.59
N PRO A 129 -1.46 -10.88 13.05
CA PRO A 129 -2.40 -10.40 14.06
C PRO A 129 -1.80 -10.43 15.47
N LYS A 130 -0.54 -10.02 15.59
CA LYS A 130 0.21 -9.88 16.84
C LYS A 130 1.18 -8.73 16.71
N TYR A 131 1.39 -7.99 17.80
CA TYR A 131 2.44 -7.00 17.85
C TYR A 131 3.75 -7.69 18.23
N TYR A 132 4.76 -7.47 17.40
CA TYR A 132 6.11 -7.96 17.65
C TYR A 132 7.07 -6.76 17.63
N PRO A 133 7.07 -5.93 18.67
CA PRO A 133 8.04 -4.85 18.77
C PRO A 133 9.43 -5.42 18.86
N VAL A 134 10.39 -4.73 18.30
CA VAL A 134 11.78 -5.19 18.29
C VAL A 134 12.45 -4.90 19.59
N GLY A 135 13.07 -5.94 20.13
CA GLY A 135 14.11 -5.82 21.12
C GLY A 135 15.15 -6.91 20.92
N GLY A 136 16.41 -6.53 20.83
CA GLY A 136 17.56 -7.41 20.91
C GLY A 136 17.66 -8.58 19.93
N SER A 137 18.77 -9.31 20.01
CA SER A 137 19.09 -10.47 19.15
C SER A 137 18.25 -11.74 19.39
N ASN A 138 17.41 -11.76 20.40
CA ASN A 138 16.58 -12.90 20.78
C ASN A 138 15.09 -12.70 20.48
N ALA A 139 14.75 -11.72 19.64
CA ALA A 139 13.37 -11.48 19.26
C ALA A 139 12.80 -12.69 18.52
N PRO A 140 11.52 -13.06 18.78
CA PRO A 140 10.87 -14.14 18.04
C PRO A 140 10.71 -13.76 16.57
N TYR A 141 10.64 -14.75 15.70
CA TYR A 141 10.44 -14.54 14.27
C TYR A 141 9.21 -13.66 13.97
N GLY A 142 9.31 -12.84 12.92
CA GLY A 142 8.22 -11.98 12.49
C GLY A 142 8.08 -10.68 13.25
N TYR A 143 9.12 -10.21 13.91
CA TYR A 143 9.14 -8.92 14.58
C TYR A 143 9.26 -7.72 13.63
N SER A 144 8.92 -6.55 14.11
CA SER A 144 8.98 -5.31 13.36
C SER A 144 9.19 -4.11 14.28
N ARG A 145 10.02 -3.18 13.85
CA ARG A 145 10.25 -1.93 14.60
C ARG A 145 9.02 -1.06 14.77
N SER A 146 8.01 -1.22 13.95
CA SER A 146 6.72 -0.54 14.11
C SER A 146 5.72 -1.32 14.96
N GLY A 147 6.03 -2.54 15.36
CA GLY A 147 5.09 -3.47 15.99
C GLY A 147 4.19 -4.21 14.99
N TYR A 148 4.10 -3.75 13.75
CA TYR A 148 3.28 -4.37 12.70
C TYR A 148 4.16 -5.18 11.76
N SER A 149 4.11 -6.50 11.88
CA SER A 149 4.95 -7.41 11.11
C SER A 149 4.32 -7.82 9.80
N LEU A 150 5.10 -7.83 8.74
CA LEU A 150 4.65 -8.26 7.41
C LEU A 150 4.48 -9.79 7.38
N ARG A 151 3.34 -10.26 6.82
CA ARG A 151 2.99 -11.68 6.65
C ARG A 151 2.77 -12.06 5.20
N LYS A 152 2.55 -11.10 4.30
CA LYS A 152 2.13 -11.30 2.92
C LYS A 152 2.92 -12.39 2.18
N PHE A 153 4.23 -12.41 2.35
CA PHE A 153 5.18 -13.29 1.65
C PHE A 153 5.62 -14.49 2.50
N THR A 154 4.87 -14.81 3.56
CA THR A 154 5.21 -15.90 4.46
C THR A 154 4.02 -16.81 4.68
N ASP A 155 4.29 -18.08 4.93
CA ASP A 155 3.31 -19.03 5.42
C ASP A 155 3.70 -19.47 6.83
N ASP A 156 2.76 -19.47 7.77
CA ASP A 156 3.05 -19.83 9.17
C ASP A 156 3.42 -21.32 9.31
N GLU A 157 2.95 -22.17 8.38
CA GLU A 157 3.30 -23.57 8.32
C GLU A 157 4.78 -23.80 7.96
N TRP A 158 5.42 -22.83 7.28
CA TRP A 158 6.84 -22.96 6.92
C TRP A 158 7.78 -22.97 8.13
N GLU A 159 7.33 -22.45 9.27
CA GLU A 159 8.14 -22.50 10.50
C GLU A 159 8.48 -23.93 10.90
N THR A 160 7.57 -24.86 10.60
CA THR A 160 7.74 -26.30 10.93
C THR A 160 8.08 -27.14 9.71
N SER A 161 7.44 -26.90 8.55
CA SER A 161 7.57 -27.73 7.35
C SER A 161 8.85 -27.43 6.55
N ASN A 162 9.27 -26.18 6.49
CA ASN A 162 10.47 -25.78 5.75
C ASN A 162 11.22 -24.62 6.42
N PRO A 163 11.90 -24.88 7.55
CA PRO A 163 12.61 -23.86 8.31
C PRO A 163 13.75 -23.20 7.52
N ASN A 164 14.24 -23.83 6.44
CA ASN A 164 15.31 -23.28 5.60
C ASN A 164 14.88 -22.06 4.80
N LEU A 165 13.58 -21.89 4.52
CA LEU A 165 13.08 -20.71 3.81
C LEU A 165 13.34 -19.40 4.57
N LYS A 166 13.52 -19.46 5.88
CA LYS A 166 13.93 -18.32 6.70
C LYS A 166 15.38 -17.92 6.48
N ASN A 167 16.22 -18.83 5.99
CA ASN A 167 17.62 -18.58 5.79
C ASN A 167 17.82 -17.62 4.63
N ARG A 168 18.78 -16.71 4.78
CA ARG A 168 19.10 -15.71 3.79
C ARG A 168 19.45 -16.36 2.45
N GLY A 169 18.77 -15.92 1.38
CA GLY A 169 19.03 -16.39 0.03
C GLY A 169 18.58 -17.82 -0.26
N GLN A 170 17.65 -18.37 0.50
CA GLN A 170 17.13 -19.73 0.28
C GLN A 170 15.69 -19.77 -0.22
N ASN A 171 15.07 -18.61 -0.46
CA ASN A 171 13.67 -18.56 -0.91
C ASN A 171 13.57 -18.80 -2.40
N ILE A 172 12.59 -19.60 -2.77
CA ILE A 172 12.27 -19.98 -4.16
C ILE A 172 10.84 -19.62 -4.55
N THR A 173 10.10 -18.92 -3.69
CA THR A 173 8.74 -18.49 -4.02
C THR A 173 8.75 -17.52 -5.19
N ASP A 174 7.88 -17.76 -6.16
CA ASP A 174 7.76 -16.93 -7.35
C ASP A 174 7.22 -15.53 -7.00
N ALA A 175 7.66 -14.54 -7.77
CA ALA A 175 7.25 -13.16 -7.55
C ALA A 175 6.26 -12.68 -8.61
N PRO A 176 4.99 -12.38 -8.26
CA PRO A 176 4.05 -11.79 -9.19
C PRO A 176 4.51 -10.38 -9.58
N CYS A 177 4.68 -10.15 -10.90
CA CYS A 177 5.07 -8.87 -11.45
C CYS A 177 3.89 -8.06 -11.96
N LEU A 178 2.88 -8.73 -12.54
CA LEU A 178 1.62 -8.16 -12.99
C LEU A 178 0.52 -9.19 -12.84
N ARG A 179 -0.60 -8.80 -12.26
CA ARG A 179 -1.76 -9.66 -12.01
C ARG A 179 -3.09 -8.95 -12.31
N LEU A 180 -4.14 -9.73 -12.53
CA LEU A 180 -5.47 -9.22 -12.86
C LEU A 180 -5.98 -8.20 -11.83
N GLY A 181 -5.73 -8.41 -10.54
CA GLY A 181 -6.14 -7.46 -9.49
C GLY A 181 -5.62 -6.04 -9.72
N GLU A 182 -4.40 -5.87 -10.23
CA GLU A 182 -3.88 -4.55 -10.61
C GLU A 182 -4.61 -3.98 -11.83
N VAL A 183 -4.93 -4.81 -12.83
CA VAL A 183 -5.63 -4.37 -14.05
C VAL A 183 -7.04 -3.89 -13.72
N LEU A 184 -7.76 -4.60 -12.85
CA LEU A 184 -9.10 -4.20 -12.39
C LEU A 184 -9.06 -2.81 -11.71
N LEU A 185 -8.09 -2.59 -10.84
CA LEU A 185 -7.92 -1.30 -10.16
C LEU A 185 -7.46 -0.19 -11.10
N ASN A 186 -6.62 -0.52 -12.08
CA ASN A 186 -6.25 0.41 -13.14
C ASN A 186 -7.49 0.84 -13.94
N TYR A 187 -8.35 -0.11 -14.32
CA TYR A 187 -9.56 0.17 -15.09
C TYR A 187 -10.54 1.06 -14.34
N ALA A 188 -10.82 0.77 -13.06
CA ALA A 188 -11.69 1.60 -12.23
C ALA A 188 -11.18 3.05 -12.14
N GLU A 189 -9.88 3.23 -11.88
CA GLU A 189 -9.29 4.56 -11.81
C GLU A 189 -9.32 5.28 -13.17
N ILE A 190 -9.04 4.56 -14.27
CA ILE A 190 -9.07 5.12 -15.62
C ILE A 190 -10.47 5.64 -15.97
N CYS A 191 -11.50 4.85 -15.72
CA CYS A 191 -12.88 5.26 -15.99
C CYS A 191 -13.25 6.54 -15.22
N TYR A 192 -12.90 6.61 -13.93
CA TYR A 192 -13.12 7.79 -13.11
C TYR A 192 -12.36 9.02 -13.63
N GLU A 193 -11.09 8.86 -13.96
CA GLU A 193 -10.24 9.96 -14.43
C GLU A 193 -10.66 10.46 -15.81
N LEU A 194 -11.11 9.57 -16.71
CA LEU A 194 -11.65 9.93 -18.02
C LEU A 194 -12.98 10.67 -17.89
N GLU A 195 -13.88 10.22 -17.02
CA GLU A 195 -15.13 10.94 -16.75
C GLU A 195 -14.85 12.37 -16.28
N ALA A 196 -13.91 12.53 -15.34
CA ALA A 196 -13.53 13.84 -14.84
C ALA A 196 -12.90 14.77 -15.91
N ILE A 197 -12.31 14.21 -16.98
CA ILE A 197 -11.73 14.99 -18.09
C ILE A 197 -12.78 15.30 -19.16
N THR A 198 -13.61 14.30 -19.51
CA THR A 198 -14.47 14.36 -20.70
C THR A 198 -15.90 14.77 -20.39
N GLY A 199 -16.33 14.65 -19.14
CA GLY A 199 -17.74 14.82 -18.75
C GLY A 199 -18.68 13.71 -19.25
N LYS A 200 -18.14 12.62 -19.81
CA LYS A 200 -18.92 11.45 -20.24
C LYS A 200 -19.21 10.56 -19.04
N ASP A 201 -20.35 9.91 -18.99
CA ASP A 201 -20.68 8.88 -17.99
C ASP A 201 -19.87 7.59 -18.28
N LEU A 202 -18.72 7.49 -17.65
CA LEU A 202 -17.77 6.37 -17.83
C LEU A 202 -17.51 5.60 -16.54
N PHE A 203 -17.80 6.20 -15.39
CA PHE A 203 -17.63 5.57 -14.08
C PHE A 203 -18.99 5.45 -13.38
N ASN A 204 -19.40 4.22 -13.14
CA ASN A 204 -20.70 3.91 -12.56
C ASN A 204 -20.65 2.59 -11.76
N GLN A 205 -21.80 2.17 -11.23
CA GLN A 205 -21.90 0.94 -10.45
C GLN A 205 -21.45 -0.32 -11.21
N GLU A 206 -21.63 -0.37 -12.54
CA GLU A 206 -21.19 -1.52 -13.36
C GLU A 206 -19.66 -1.61 -13.38
N VAL A 207 -18.97 -0.48 -13.50
CA VAL A 207 -17.50 -0.41 -13.38
C VAL A 207 -17.06 -0.91 -12.01
N LEU A 208 -17.69 -0.48 -10.93
CA LEU A 208 -17.38 -0.98 -9.58
C LEU A 208 -17.61 -2.49 -9.46
N ASN A 209 -18.72 -3.00 -9.99
CA ASN A 209 -19.07 -4.42 -9.94
C ASN A 209 -18.12 -5.29 -10.75
N SER A 210 -17.65 -4.78 -11.88
CA SER A 210 -16.70 -5.52 -12.74
C SER A 210 -15.23 -5.43 -12.25
N THR A 211 -14.93 -4.58 -11.28
CA THR A 211 -13.57 -4.29 -10.80
C THR A 211 -13.43 -4.44 -9.28
N ILE A 212 -13.56 -3.36 -8.54
CA ILE A 212 -13.34 -3.30 -7.08
C ILE A 212 -14.20 -4.33 -6.34
N ASN A 213 -15.46 -4.48 -6.72
CA ASN A 213 -16.37 -5.41 -6.05
C ASN A 213 -15.99 -6.88 -6.26
N LYS A 214 -15.32 -7.23 -7.37
CA LYS A 214 -14.74 -8.58 -7.53
C LYS A 214 -13.61 -8.83 -6.52
N LEU A 215 -12.77 -7.83 -6.27
CA LEU A 215 -11.69 -7.93 -5.29
C LEU A 215 -12.24 -8.02 -3.86
N ARG A 216 -13.27 -7.24 -3.56
CA ARG A 216 -13.96 -7.25 -2.27
C ARG A 216 -14.70 -8.57 -2.03
N ALA A 217 -15.41 -9.07 -3.04
CA ALA A 217 -16.13 -10.36 -2.97
C ALA A 217 -15.20 -11.55 -2.70
N ARG A 218 -13.99 -11.56 -3.27
CA ARG A 218 -12.98 -12.61 -3.02
C ARG A 218 -12.68 -12.83 -1.54
N VAL A 219 -12.78 -11.76 -0.74
CA VAL A 219 -12.48 -11.76 0.68
C VAL A 219 -13.71 -11.51 1.57
N ASN A 220 -14.91 -11.70 1.01
CA ASN A 220 -16.20 -11.53 1.69
C ASN A 220 -16.42 -10.13 2.28
N MET A 221 -15.90 -9.09 1.63
CA MET A 221 -16.19 -7.70 1.97
C MET A 221 -17.47 -7.22 1.29
N PRO A 222 -18.28 -6.35 1.93
CA PRO A 222 -19.44 -5.72 1.30
C PRO A 222 -19.07 -4.98 0.02
N ASN A 223 -20.00 -4.94 -0.93
CA ASN A 223 -19.79 -4.18 -2.17
C ASN A 223 -19.65 -2.68 -1.88
N LEU A 224 -18.79 -2.05 -2.64
CA LEU A 224 -18.73 -0.60 -2.75
C LEU A 224 -19.80 -0.16 -3.73
N GLU A 225 -20.56 0.84 -3.34
CA GLU A 225 -21.60 1.47 -4.16
C GLU A 225 -21.20 2.90 -4.51
N GLU A 226 -21.72 3.37 -5.63
CA GLU A 226 -21.63 4.78 -6.05
C GLU A 226 -23.02 5.41 -5.97
N ILE A 227 -23.17 6.45 -5.14
CA ILE A 227 -24.44 7.20 -5.00
C ILE A 227 -24.13 8.69 -5.08
N GLY A 228 -24.53 9.29 -6.20
CA GLY A 228 -24.37 10.74 -6.42
C GLY A 228 -22.93 11.20 -6.43
N GLY A 229 -22.00 10.38 -6.96
CA GLY A 229 -20.57 10.69 -7.02
C GLY A 229 -19.79 10.34 -5.74
N ALA A 230 -20.46 9.80 -4.72
CA ALA A 230 -19.86 9.46 -3.44
C ALA A 230 -19.86 7.95 -3.18
N PRO A 231 -18.89 7.42 -2.39
CA PRO A 231 -18.89 6.03 -1.99
C PRO A 231 -20.01 5.73 -0.99
N ALA A 232 -20.60 4.55 -1.10
CA ALA A 232 -21.62 4.06 -0.19
C ALA A 232 -21.44 2.58 0.10
N ILE A 233 -22.00 2.13 1.24
CA ILE A 233 -22.09 0.73 1.66
C ILE A 233 -23.54 0.47 2.09
N ASN A 234 -24.19 -0.52 1.51
CA ASN A 234 -25.58 -0.86 1.80
C ASN A 234 -26.53 0.36 1.75
N GLY A 235 -26.37 1.21 0.74
CA GLY A 235 -27.15 2.42 0.53
C GLY A 235 -26.77 3.60 1.44
N VAL A 236 -25.78 3.45 2.33
CA VAL A 236 -25.34 4.52 3.24
C VAL A 236 -24.10 5.20 2.66
N VAL A 237 -24.28 6.44 2.23
CA VAL A 237 -23.18 7.29 1.72
C VAL A 237 -22.25 7.67 2.86
N TYR A 238 -20.96 7.65 2.59
CA TYR A 238 -19.93 8.03 3.58
C TYR A 238 -18.80 8.85 2.94
N ASP A 239 -18.02 9.48 3.80
CA ASP A 239 -16.73 10.04 3.48
C ASP A 239 -15.70 9.51 4.48
N ASP A 240 -14.51 9.15 4.01
CA ASP A 240 -13.45 8.68 4.88
C ASP A 240 -12.87 9.86 5.68
N PRO A 241 -12.95 9.84 7.02
CA PRO A 241 -12.35 10.89 7.85
C PRO A 241 -10.85 11.10 7.60
N ALA A 242 -10.13 10.05 7.15
CA ALA A 242 -8.73 10.18 6.76
C ALA A 242 -8.58 11.07 5.51
N ARG A 243 -9.55 11.04 4.58
CA ARG A 243 -9.56 11.91 3.40
C ARG A 243 -9.59 13.38 3.79
N THR A 244 -10.53 13.77 4.62
CA THR A 244 -10.65 15.17 5.04
C THR A 244 -9.43 15.67 5.81
N LYS A 245 -8.78 14.78 6.54
CA LYS A 245 -7.53 15.09 7.25
C LYS A 245 -6.34 15.29 6.31
N TRP A 246 -6.22 14.46 5.26
CA TRP A 246 -5.06 14.50 4.34
C TRP A 246 -5.30 15.39 3.12
N GLU A 247 -6.56 15.67 2.80
CA GLU A 247 -7.00 16.50 1.67
C GLU A 247 -7.82 17.71 2.16
N PRO A 248 -7.21 18.62 2.93
CA PRO A 248 -7.94 19.75 3.49
C PRO A 248 -8.52 20.70 2.42
N THR A 249 -7.97 20.65 1.20
CA THR A 249 -8.44 21.43 0.03
C THR A 249 -9.49 20.68 -0.81
N ASN A 250 -9.83 19.44 -0.43
CA ASN A 250 -10.75 18.58 -1.18
C ASN A 250 -10.35 18.30 -2.64
N ASP A 251 -9.05 18.35 -2.96
CA ASP A 251 -8.55 18.13 -4.33
C ASP A 251 -8.78 16.69 -4.84
N VAL A 252 -9.04 15.77 -3.92
CA VAL A 252 -9.37 14.37 -4.23
C VAL A 252 -10.80 14.10 -3.78
N PRO A 253 -11.76 13.94 -4.72
CA PRO A 253 -13.14 13.60 -4.40
C PRO A 253 -13.24 12.27 -3.63
N SER A 254 -14.31 12.11 -2.85
CA SER A 254 -14.46 10.95 -1.93
C SER A 254 -14.44 9.60 -2.65
N MET A 255 -15.07 9.49 -3.82
CA MET A 255 -15.02 8.26 -4.61
C MET A 255 -13.62 7.96 -5.16
N LEU A 256 -12.90 8.98 -5.65
CA LEU A 256 -11.52 8.80 -6.11
C LEU A 256 -10.59 8.40 -4.96
N TRP A 257 -10.83 8.97 -3.77
CA TRP A 257 -10.10 8.56 -2.56
C TRP A 257 -10.32 7.07 -2.28
N GLU A 258 -11.57 6.61 -2.37
CA GLU A 258 -11.94 5.22 -2.12
C GLU A 258 -11.32 4.25 -3.14
N ILE A 259 -11.33 4.60 -4.43
CA ILE A 259 -10.62 3.85 -5.48
C ILE A 259 -9.12 3.73 -5.15
N ARG A 260 -8.50 4.84 -4.74
CA ARG A 260 -7.08 4.89 -4.37
C ARG A 260 -6.79 4.16 -3.05
N ARG A 261 -7.75 4.12 -2.13
CA ARG A 261 -7.66 3.34 -0.89
C ARG A 261 -7.72 1.84 -1.18
N GLU A 262 -8.68 1.38 -1.99
CA GLU A 262 -8.74 -0.03 -2.42
C GLU A 262 -7.46 -0.47 -3.12
N ARG A 263 -6.90 0.40 -3.96
CA ARG A 263 -5.61 0.16 -4.59
C ARG A 263 -4.47 0.03 -3.58
N ARG A 264 -4.45 0.86 -2.54
CA ARG A 264 -3.45 0.80 -1.46
C ARG A 264 -3.54 -0.50 -0.66
N VAL A 265 -4.75 -0.98 -0.41
CA VAL A 265 -5.04 -2.21 0.34
C VAL A 265 -4.68 -3.45 -0.49
N GLU A 266 -5.21 -3.54 -1.69
CA GLU A 266 -5.06 -4.71 -2.56
C GLU A 266 -3.61 -4.94 -3.00
N LEU A 267 -2.91 -3.88 -3.40
CA LEU A 267 -1.54 -3.92 -3.93
C LEU A 267 -0.48 -3.61 -2.86
N CYS A 268 -0.83 -3.82 -1.60
CA CYS A 268 0.05 -3.56 -0.46
C CYS A 268 1.38 -4.31 -0.61
N TYR A 269 2.49 -3.60 -0.50
CA TYR A 269 3.87 -4.12 -0.63
C TYR A 269 4.23 -4.75 -1.98
N GLU A 270 3.46 -4.55 -3.03
CA GLU A 270 3.76 -5.09 -4.36
C GLU A 270 4.55 -4.09 -5.20
N ASN A 271 5.66 -4.54 -5.77
CA ASN A 271 6.44 -3.89 -6.86
C ASN A 271 6.72 -2.38 -6.72
N GLY A 272 6.64 -1.83 -5.50
CA GLY A 272 6.79 -0.39 -5.29
C GLY A 272 5.63 0.46 -5.85
N LEU A 273 4.48 -0.16 -6.15
CA LEU A 273 3.32 0.47 -6.77
C LEU A 273 2.84 1.69 -5.99
N ARG A 274 2.80 1.64 -4.65
CA ARG A 274 2.40 2.80 -3.84
C ARG A 274 3.29 4.02 -4.09
N SER A 275 4.59 3.84 -4.21
CA SER A 275 5.52 4.95 -4.51
C SER A 275 5.28 5.53 -5.90
N ALA A 276 5.02 4.67 -6.88
CA ALA A 276 4.67 5.09 -8.23
C ALA A 276 3.32 5.84 -8.26
N ASP A 277 2.33 5.34 -7.52
CA ASP A 277 1.00 5.96 -7.41
C ASP A 277 1.07 7.36 -6.79
N LEU A 278 1.73 7.51 -5.65
CA LEU A 278 1.89 8.81 -5.01
C LEU A 278 2.59 9.84 -5.90
N LYS A 279 3.57 9.38 -6.69
CA LYS A 279 4.24 10.25 -7.67
C LYS A 279 3.31 10.65 -8.80
N ARG A 280 2.64 9.68 -9.46
CA ARG A 280 1.76 9.99 -10.60
C ARG A 280 0.53 10.80 -10.22
N TRP A 281 0.04 10.68 -8.97
CA TRP A 281 -1.03 11.52 -8.42
C TRP A 281 -0.55 12.89 -7.92
N LYS A 282 0.75 13.14 -7.89
CA LYS A 282 1.37 14.33 -7.28
C LYS A 282 1.03 14.48 -5.79
N LYS A 283 1.04 13.36 -5.04
CA LYS A 283 0.62 13.24 -3.64
C LYS A 283 1.71 12.69 -2.72
N LEU A 284 2.97 13.11 -2.91
CA LEU A 284 4.07 12.78 -1.97
C LEU A 284 3.91 13.44 -0.61
N ASP A 285 3.07 14.46 -0.50
CA ASP A 285 2.68 15.11 0.75
C ASP A 285 2.03 14.14 1.75
N TYR A 286 1.38 13.07 1.29
CA TYR A 286 0.88 11.99 2.16
C TYR A 286 1.99 11.27 2.96
N LEU A 287 3.25 11.47 2.59
CA LEU A 287 4.41 10.96 3.32
C LEU A 287 5.04 12.05 4.21
N CYS A 288 4.44 13.23 4.31
CA CYS A 288 4.92 14.33 5.13
C CYS A 288 4.23 14.33 6.49
N ASN A 289 5.01 14.57 7.54
CA ASN A 289 4.50 14.53 8.91
C ASN A 289 3.36 15.52 9.16
N GLN A 290 3.39 16.67 8.49
CA GLN A 290 2.39 17.74 8.65
C GLN A 290 1.01 17.33 8.09
N HIS A 291 0.98 16.58 6.98
CA HIS A 291 -0.27 16.13 6.37
C HIS A 291 -0.76 14.81 6.96
N ASN A 292 0.17 13.90 7.22
CA ASN A 292 -0.13 12.56 7.69
C ASN A 292 0.81 12.16 8.85
N PRO A 293 0.56 12.64 10.08
CA PRO A 293 1.35 12.24 11.22
C PRO A 293 1.33 10.73 11.46
N ASP A 294 0.24 10.03 11.15
CA ASP A 294 0.09 8.59 11.30
C ASP A 294 1.10 7.76 10.49
N TYR A 295 1.74 8.38 9.51
CA TYR A 295 2.84 7.76 8.78
C TYR A 295 4.07 7.42 9.65
N ARG A 296 4.30 8.16 10.74
CA ARG A 296 5.43 7.99 11.66
C ARG A 296 5.19 6.92 12.74
N TYR A 297 3.93 6.60 12.99
CA TYR A 297 3.54 5.76 14.11
C TYR A 297 3.44 4.29 13.72
N GLY A 298 3.86 3.44 14.65
CA GLY A 298 3.57 2.03 14.69
C GLY A 298 2.38 1.72 15.59
N ALA A 299 2.38 0.52 16.15
CA ALA A 299 1.36 0.03 17.04
C ALA A 299 1.30 0.84 18.34
N TYR A 300 0.11 0.93 18.93
CA TYR A 300 -0.05 1.25 20.34
C TYR A 300 0.24 -0.02 21.14
N ILE A 301 1.08 0.07 22.14
CA ILE A 301 1.47 -1.08 22.98
C ILE A 301 1.54 -0.69 24.44
N VAL A 302 1.35 -1.70 25.30
CA VAL A 302 1.67 -1.66 26.72
C VAL A 302 2.98 -2.42 26.92
N LEU A 303 4.02 -1.78 27.45
CA LEU A 303 5.36 -2.40 27.55
C LEU A 303 5.36 -3.65 28.44
N ASP A 304 4.50 -3.67 29.44
CA ASP A 304 4.44 -4.81 30.38
C ASP A 304 3.90 -6.10 29.76
N ASP A 305 3.23 -6.00 28.62
CA ASP A 305 2.78 -7.18 27.84
C ASP A 305 3.95 -7.92 27.17
N PHE A 306 5.16 -7.35 27.20
CA PHE A 306 6.32 -7.93 26.50
C PHE A 306 7.44 -8.31 27.46
N PRO A 307 8.17 -9.41 27.18
CA PRO A 307 9.36 -9.79 27.95
C PRO A 307 10.40 -8.66 27.95
N SER A 308 11.16 -8.53 29.05
CA SER A 308 12.18 -7.47 29.20
C SER A 308 13.21 -7.48 28.06
N ALA A 309 13.59 -8.65 27.55
CA ALA A 309 14.51 -8.79 26.42
C ALA A 309 14.00 -8.16 25.10
N VAL A 310 12.72 -7.87 25.00
CA VAL A 310 12.07 -7.27 23.82
C VAL A 310 11.84 -5.76 23.99
N LYS A 311 11.92 -5.27 25.23
CA LYS A 311 11.62 -3.85 25.55
C LYS A 311 12.75 -2.89 25.11
N ASP A 312 13.99 -3.38 25.00
CA ASP A 312 15.14 -2.57 24.66
C ASP A 312 14.99 -1.92 23.27
N GLY A 313 15.18 -0.59 23.22
CA GLY A 313 15.10 0.17 21.99
C GLY A 313 13.67 0.44 21.46
N ILE A 314 12.62 0.06 22.21
CA ILE A 314 11.26 0.54 21.97
C ILE A 314 11.15 1.96 22.52
N VAL A 315 10.65 2.85 21.70
CA VAL A 315 10.42 4.25 22.05
C VAL A 315 9.00 4.64 21.77
N LEU A 316 8.34 5.20 22.76
CA LEU A 316 6.91 5.49 22.75
C LEU A 316 6.63 6.99 22.70
N THR A 317 5.41 7.32 22.34
CA THR A 317 4.81 8.64 22.52
C THR A 317 3.35 8.48 22.94
N GLY A 318 2.88 9.36 23.80
CA GLY A 318 1.48 9.41 24.24
C GLY A 318 0.58 10.22 23.31
N VAL A 319 1.14 10.91 22.30
CA VAL A 319 0.38 11.83 21.45
C VAL A 319 0.64 11.58 19.97
N ILE A 320 -0.39 11.77 19.15
CA ILE A 320 -0.28 11.77 17.70
C ILE A 320 -0.25 13.22 17.23
N SER A 321 0.93 13.68 16.82
CA SER A 321 1.14 15.03 16.33
C SER A 321 2.30 15.05 15.32
N PRO A 322 2.33 16.00 14.38
CA PRO A 322 3.47 16.17 13.46
C PRO A 322 4.82 16.30 14.18
N ASP A 323 4.82 16.89 15.37
CA ASP A 323 6.02 17.25 16.14
C ASP A 323 6.20 16.34 17.38
N ALA A 324 5.47 15.23 17.48
CA ALA A 324 5.57 14.31 18.61
C ALA A 324 7.01 13.85 18.84
N GLN A 325 7.41 13.84 20.10
CA GLN A 325 8.70 13.37 20.57
C GLN A 325 8.57 12.05 21.31
N GLN A 326 9.67 11.34 21.42
CA GLN A 326 9.78 10.14 22.23
C GLN A 326 9.75 10.51 23.70
N ASP A 327 9.02 9.72 24.50
CA ASP A 327 8.97 9.85 25.95
C ASP A 327 9.35 8.49 26.59
N ALA A 328 10.54 8.45 27.18
CA ALA A 328 11.07 7.23 27.81
C ALA A 328 10.40 6.91 29.17
N SER A 329 9.59 7.81 29.70
CA SER A 329 8.85 7.57 30.95
C SER A 329 7.54 6.79 30.76
N LEU A 330 7.10 6.63 29.51
CA LEU A 330 5.84 5.97 29.21
C LEU A 330 5.95 4.44 29.32
N SER A 331 4.98 3.84 30.01
CA SER A 331 4.78 2.39 30.03
C SER A 331 3.86 1.90 28.93
N GLU A 332 3.10 2.80 28.28
CA GLU A 332 2.21 2.51 27.15
C GLU A 332 2.17 3.68 26.18
N GLY A 333 1.85 3.42 24.92
CA GLY A 333 1.76 4.45 23.89
C GLY A 333 2.02 3.92 22.49
N TYR A 334 2.06 4.84 21.53
CA TYR A 334 2.40 4.51 20.15
C TYR A 334 3.91 4.36 19.97
N ILE A 335 4.32 3.33 19.27
CA ILE A 335 5.71 3.22 18.83
C ILE A 335 6.02 4.36 17.88
N LEU A 336 7.00 5.20 18.23
CA LEU A 336 7.43 6.34 17.43
C LEU A 336 8.83 6.12 16.88
N ARG A 337 8.94 6.08 15.55
CA ARG A 337 10.23 5.97 14.86
C ARG A 337 10.57 7.26 14.11
N ASN A 338 11.86 7.48 13.91
CA ASN A 338 12.40 8.65 13.17
C ASN A 338 12.00 10.01 13.76
N THR A 339 12.37 10.24 14.99
CA THR A 339 12.06 11.48 15.73
C THR A 339 12.88 12.71 15.30
N GLY A 340 13.94 12.52 14.56
CA GLY A 340 14.92 13.58 14.29
C GLY A 340 14.71 14.41 13.03
N THR A 341 13.79 14.04 12.12
CA THR A 341 13.70 14.71 10.82
C THR A 341 12.27 14.82 10.34
N ALA A 342 11.76 16.03 10.24
CA ALA A 342 10.52 16.30 9.51
C ALA A 342 10.68 15.87 8.06
N ARG A 343 9.82 14.97 7.57
CA ARG A 343 9.77 14.66 6.14
C ARG A 343 8.99 15.74 5.43
N ASN A 344 9.65 16.41 4.52
CA ASN A 344 9.06 17.34 3.57
C ASN A 344 9.41 16.86 2.15
N LEU A 345 8.56 16.00 1.61
CA LEU A 345 8.78 15.33 0.32
C LEU A 345 8.14 16.03 -0.90
N PRO A 346 7.18 16.97 -0.78
CA PRO A 346 6.57 17.62 -1.94
C PRO A 346 7.46 18.71 -2.55
N GLN A 347 8.76 18.51 -2.57
CA GLN A 347 9.67 19.34 -3.35
C GLN A 347 9.65 18.86 -4.81
N PRO A 348 9.69 19.73 -5.82
CA PRO A 348 9.66 19.33 -7.24
C PRO A 348 10.64 18.21 -7.56
N LYS A 349 11.87 18.29 -7.04
CA LYS A 349 12.92 17.27 -7.22
C LYS A 349 12.54 15.87 -6.72
N ASN A 350 11.56 15.73 -5.83
CA ASN A 350 11.15 14.44 -5.29
C ASN A 350 10.20 13.69 -6.25
N TYR A 351 9.53 14.42 -7.11
CA TYR A 351 8.64 13.85 -8.13
C TYR A 351 9.38 13.40 -9.38
N VAL A 352 10.47 14.07 -9.71
CA VAL A 352 11.30 13.78 -10.89
C VAL A 352 12.67 13.28 -10.45
N LYS A 353 13.23 12.35 -11.21
CA LYS A 353 14.61 11.92 -10.98
C LYS A 353 15.57 12.88 -11.69
N PRO A 354 16.54 13.45 -10.98
CA PRO A 354 17.55 14.28 -11.63
C PRO A 354 18.42 13.39 -12.55
N VAL A 355 18.89 13.97 -13.65
CA VAL A 355 19.89 13.33 -14.49
C VAL A 355 21.21 13.27 -13.71
N PRO A 356 21.84 12.10 -13.56
CA PRO A 356 23.14 12.01 -12.87
C PRO A 356 24.17 12.94 -13.49
N ASN A 357 24.90 13.70 -12.68
CA ASN A 357 25.93 14.62 -13.16
C ASN A 357 27.01 13.92 -14.00
N SER A 358 27.30 12.65 -13.69
CA SER A 358 28.21 11.82 -14.50
C SER A 358 27.71 11.65 -15.94
N GLN A 359 26.40 11.51 -16.14
CA GLN A 359 25.81 11.41 -17.47
C GLN A 359 25.87 12.75 -18.22
N ILE A 360 25.59 13.86 -17.52
CA ILE A 360 25.74 15.21 -18.09
C ILE A 360 27.17 15.44 -18.54
N SER A 361 28.15 15.09 -17.71
CA SER A 361 29.58 15.21 -18.04
C SER A 361 30.00 14.31 -19.19
N LEU A 362 29.50 13.07 -19.24
CA LEU A 362 29.77 12.13 -20.32
C LEU A 362 29.25 12.66 -21.66
N TYR A 363 28.00 13.11 -21.72
CA TYR A 363 27.43 13.66 -22.94
C TYR A 363 28.21 14.91 -23.40
N LYS A 364 28.58 15.78 -22.45
CA LYS A 364 29.40 16.95 -22.75
C LYS A 364 30.76 16.59 -23.37
N SER A 365 31.40 15.49 -22.91
CA SER A 365 32.69 15.04 -23.47
C SER A 365 32.57 14.57 -24.93
N TYR A 366 31.36 14.18 -25.36
CA TYR A 366 31.05 13.81 -26.74
C TYR A 366 30.48 14.99 -27.58
N GLY A 367 30.48 16.21 -27.05
CA GLY A 367 29.96 17.40 -27.74
C GLY A 367 28.44 17.57 -27.68
N TYR A 368 27.74 16.80 -26.89
CA TYR A 368 26.29 16.90 -26.73
C TYR A 368 25.92 17.68 -25.47
N THR A 369 24.80 18.39 -25.50
CA THR A 369 24.24 19.06 -24.33
C THR A 369 23.15 18.20 -23.76
N LEU A 370 23.35 17.67 -22.54
CA LEU A 370 22.32 17.04 -21.72
C LEU A 370 22.01 17.97 -20.55
N SER A 371 20.80 18.51 -20.54
CA SER A 371 20.36 19.40 -19.46
C SER A 371 19.87 18.63 -18.25
N GLN A 372 19.97 19.22 -17.08
CA GLN A 372 19.36 18.70 -15.86
C GLN A 372 17.82 18.68 -16.01
N THR A 373 17.17 17.74 -15.35
CA THR A 373 15.71 17.71 -15.23
C THR A 373 15.24 19.05 -14.65
N LYS A 374 14.31 19.72 -15.33
CA LYS A 374 13.71 20.97 -14.83
C LYS A 374 12.76 20.64 -13.69
N GLU A 375 12.88 21.41 -12.62
CA GLU A 375 11.97 21.37 -11.46
C GLU A 375 10.68 22.14 -11.74
#